data_cea63e110bc2ef2f7e34c559b8511499
#
_entry.id   cea63e110bc2ef2f7e34c559b8511499
#
_cell.length_a   1.000
_cell.length_b   1.000
_cell.length_c   1.000
_cell.angle_alpha   90.00
_cell.angle_beta   90.00
_cell.angle_gamma   90.00
#
_symmetry.space_group_name_H-M   'P 1'
#
loop_
_entity.id
_entity.type
_entity.pdbx_description
1 polymer ?
#
loop_
_entity_poly.entity_id
_entity_poly.type
_entity_poly.pdbx_seq_one_letter_code
_entity_poly.pdbx_strand_id
1 'polypeptide(L)'
;MVHSNQMPIATNSDKIILNSEKDTKEFAKNFLNKVKPNYIVFVYGEMGVGKTTFIKYLINAFQQKNKVKITEVTSPTFNLLNQYDVNKFVVNHYDLFRLKNDGELKSLGLFEDNLNTITLIEWPEIIQKKPEKLIELFFKYEDDYQKRSVQIKGLKL
;
A
#
# COMPACT_ATOMS: atom_id res chain seq x y z
N MET A 1 27.37 -6.90 3.95
CA MET A 1 26.52 -6.75 5.12
C MET A 1 25.37 -5.82 4.84
N VAL A 2 24.22 -6.18 5.27
CA VAL A 2 23.05 -5.33 5.10
C VAL A 2 23.01 -4.32 6.23
N HIS A 3 22.84 -3.08 5.90
CA HIS A 3 22.70 -2.05 6.91
C HIS A 3 21.33 -2.10 7.52
N SER A 4 21.26 -1.87 8.81
CA SER A 4 20.02 -1.97 9.57
C SER A 4 18.89 -1.07 9.05
N ASN A 5 19.26 0.00 8.36
CA ASN A 5 18.27 0.97 7.88
C ASN A 5 17.73 0.67 6.49
N GLN A 6 18.22 -0.38 5.87
CA GLN A 6 17.77 -0.74 4.54
C GLN A 6 16.72 -1.83 4.59
N MET A 7 15.66 -1.63 3.84
CA MET A 7 14.67 -2.68 3.67
C MET A 7 15.23 -3.79 2.79
N PRO A 8 14.86 -5.03 3.07
CA PRO A 8 15.16 -6.12 2.15
C PRO A 8 14.54 -5.82 0.80
N ILE A 9 15.31 -6.03 -0.26
CA ILE A 9 14.83 -5.87 -1.62
C ILE A 9 14.80 -7.26 -2.23
N ALA A 10 13.69 -7.93 -2.07
CA ALA A 10 13.53 -9.28 -2.58
C ALA A 10 12.10 -9.47 -3.00
N THR A 11 11.89 -10.38 -3.95
CA THR A 11 10.57 -10.71 -4.41
C THR A 11 9.75 -11.43 -3.35
N ASN A 12 10.45 -12.21 -2.51
CA ASN A 12 9.85 -12.91 -1.37
C ASN A 12 10.66 -12.54 -0.16
N SER A 13 10.38 -11.40 0.39
CA SER A 13 11.18 -10.86 1.47
C SER A 13 10.99 -11.62 2.77
N ASP A 14 11.96 -11.48 3.63
CA ASP A 14 11.80 -11.88 5.00
C ASP A 14 10.75 -11.00 5.67
N LYS A 15 10.24 -11.51 6.78
CA LYS A 15 9.27 -10.80 7.57
C LYS A 15 9.92 -9.58 8.23
N ILE A 16 9.31 -8.44 8.08
CA ILE A 16 9.75 -7.20 8.74
C ILE A 16 8.85 -6.97 9.94
N ILE A 17 9.45 -6.86 11.12
CA ILE A 17 8.70 -6.70 12.36
C ILE A 17 8.39 -5.23 12.59
N LEU A 18 7.14 -4.95 12.91
CA LEU A 18 6.65 -3.61 13.21
C LEU A 18 6.16 -3.60 14.66
N ASN A 19 7.02 -3.12 15.56
CA ASN A 19 6.73 -3.12 16.99
C ASN A 19 5.87 -1.94 17.43
N SER A 20 5.76 -0.93 16.58
CA SER A 20 5.07 0.29 16.93
C SER A 20 4.62 1.01 15.67
N GLU A 21 3.77 2.02 15.86
CA GLU A 21 3.36 2.86 14.74
C GLU A 21 4.55 3.61 14.14
N LYS A 22 5.55 3.92 14.97
CA LYS A 22 6.79 4.53 14.48
C LYS A 22 7.48 3.63 13.46
N ASP A 23 7.53 2.33 13.73
CA ASP A 23 8.12 1.37 12.81
C ASP A 23 7.34 1.31 11.50
N THR A 24 6.02 1.40 11.57
CA THR A 24 5.18 1.43 10.38
C THR A 24 5.49 2.69 9.54
N LYS A 25 5.68 3.82 10.20
CA LYS A 25 6.04 5.06 9.52
C LYS A 25 7.40 4.94 8.83
N GLU A 26 8.39 4.35 9.50
CA GLU A 26 9.71 4.14 8.91
C GLU A 26 9.63 3.18 7.72
N PHE A 27 8.85 2.11 7.86
CA PHE A 27 8.64 1.18 6.76
C PHE A 27 8.05 1.91 5.55
N ALA A 28 7.04 2.75 5.76
CA ALA A 28 6.42 3.50 4.68
C ALA A 28 7.42 4.43 3.98
N LYS A 29 8.27 5.12 4.75
CA LYS A 29 9.29 5.99 4.19
C LYS A 29 10.29 5.24 3.32
N ASN A 30 10.69 4.05 3.75
CA ASN A 30 11.61 3.23 2.97
C ASN A 30 10.92 2.65 1.74
N PHE A 31 9.69 2.21 1.89
CA PHE A 31 8.91 1.63 0.81
C PHE A 31 8.65 2.64 -0.31
N LEU A 32 8.49 3.90 0.05
CA LEU A 32 8.25 4.98 -0.91
C LEU A 32 9.27 4.96 -2.06
N ASN A 33 10.51 4.63 -1.77
CA ASN A 33 11.56 4.64 -2.77
C ASN A 33 11.49 3.45 -3.73
N LYS A 34 10.63 2.48 -3.46
CA LYS A 34 10.51 1.27 -4.27
C LYS A 34 9.33 1.32 -5.23
N VAL A 35 8.45 2.31 -5.07
CA VAL A 35 7.20 2.39 -5.83
C VAL A 35 7.27 3.58 -6.77
N LYS A 36 6.90 3.34 -8.03
CA LYS A 36 6.92 4.36 -9.08
C LYS A 36 5.53 4.46 -9.70
N PRO A 37 5.22 5.57 -10.40
CA PRO A 37 3.98 5.65 -11.16
C PRO A 37 3.79 4.42 -12.04
N ASN A 38 2.56 4.03 -12.21
CA ASN A 38 2.13 2.85 -12.95
C ASN A 38 2.21 1.55 -12.14
N TYR A 39 2.69 1.61 -10.88
CA TYR A 39 2.70 0.46 -9.99
C TYR A 39 1.39 0.34 -9.24
N ILE A 40 1.04 -0.90 -8.92
CA ILE A 40 -0.13 -1.24 -8.12
C ILE A 40 0.35 -1.99 -6.89
N VAL A 41 -0.15 -1.61 -5.73
CA VAL A 41 0.22 -2.21 -4.45
C VAL A 41 -1.03 -2.83 -3.83
N PHE A 42 -1.02 -4.14 -3.65
CA PHE A 42 -2.06 -4.86 -2.92
C PHE A 42 -1.65 -4.94 -1.46
N VAL A 43 -2.54 -4.54 -0.57
CA VAL A 43 -2.28 -4.53 0.87
C VAL A 43 -3.24 -5.50 1.54
N TYR A 44 -2.72 -6.62 1.98
CA TYR A 44 -3.46 -7.69 2.62
C TYR A 44 -3.32 -7.62 4.14
N GLY A 45 -4.31 -8.08 4.84
CA GLY A 45 -4.24 -8.23 6.28
C GLY A 45 -5.62 -8.11 6.92
N GLU A 46 -5.75 -8.67 8.12
CA GLU A 46 -6.99 -8.59 8.88
C GLU A 46 -7.35 -7.15 9.22
N MET A 47 -8.61 -6.96 9.55
CA MET A 47 -9.08 -5.65 9.99
C MET A 47 -8.30 -5.20 11.22
N GLY A 48 -7.90 -3.94 11.24
CA GLY A 48 -7.19 -3.37 12.37
C GLY A 48 -5.69 -3.64 12.41
N VAL A 49 -5.15 -4.40 11.46
CA VAL A 49 -3.73 -4.78 11.51
C VAL A 49 -2.77 -3.64 11.17
N GLY A 50 -3.28 -2.53 10.63
CA GLY A 50 -2.46 -1.37 10.34
C GLY A 50 -2.32 -1.01 8.87
N LYS A 51 -3.15 -1.58 8.02
CA LYS A 51 -3.10 -1.31 6.57
C LYS A 51 -3.34 0.16 6.26
N THR A 52 -4.41 0.73 6.79
CA THR A 52 -4.75 2.13 6.55
C THR A 52 -3.70 3.06 7.16
N THR A 53 -3.17 2.70 8.32
CA THR A 53 -2.09 3.47 8.96
C THR A 53 -0.85 3.52 8.08
N PHE A 54 -0.46 2.38 7.52
CA PHE A 54 0.65 2.31 6.59
C PHE A 54 0.40 3.19 5.36
N ILE A 55 -0.78 3.08 4.77
CA ILE A 55 -1.14 3.84 3.58
C ILE A 55 -1.12 5.35 3.87
N LYS A 56 -1.62 5.74 5.03
CA LYS A 56 -1.56 7.13 5.47
C LYS A 56 -0.12 7.65 5.47
N TYR A 57 0.78 6.91 6.09
CA TYR A 57 2.17 7.33 6.15
C TYR A 57 2.83 7.35 4.78
N LEU A 58 2.48 6.39 3.93
CA LEU A 58 3.02 6.33 2.58
C LEU A 58 2.57 7.53 1.75
N ILE A 59 1.29 7.85 1.78
CA ILE A 59 0.75 8.99 1.03
C ILE A 59 1.35 10.29 1.56
N ASN A 60 1.43 10.45 2.88
CA ASN A 60 2.03 11.64 3.47
C ASN A 60 3.51 11.75 3.10
N ALA A 61 4.21 10.63 3.01
CA ALA A 61 5.62 10.64 2.59
C ALA A 61 5.76 11.07 1.12
N PHE A 62 4.87 10.61 0.25
CA PHE A 62 4.85 11.08 -1.14
C PHE A 62 4.59 12.59 -1.22
N GLN A 63 3.64 13.06 -0.44
CA GLN A 63 3.32 14.49 -0.41
C GLN A 63 4.53 15.30 0.04
N GLN A 64 5.17 14.87 1.12
CA GLN A 64 6.32 15.57 1.66
C GLN A 64 7.49 15.59 0.67
N LYS A 65 7.77 14.45 0.06
CA LYS A 65 8.86 14.34 -0.91
C LYS A 65 8.64 15.25 -2.11
N ASN A 66 7.41 15.42 -2.54
CA ASN A 66 7.06 16.22 -3.71
C ASN A 66 6.63 17.65 -3.35
N LYS A 67 6.86 18.07 -2.10
CA LYS A 67 6.57 19.41 -1.61
C LYS A 67 5.10 19.79 -1.75
N VAL A 68 4.23 18.83 -1.59
CA VAL A 68 2.79 19.03 -1.54
C VAL A 68 2.36 19.07 -0.08
N LYS A 69 1.38 19.91 0.22
CA LYS A 69 0.86 20.02 1.58
C LYS A 69 0.34 18.66 2.05
N ILE A 70 0.75 18.27 3.25
CA ILE A 70 0.30 17.03 3.86
C ILE A 70 -1.18 17.17 4.21
N THR A 71 -1.98 16.20 3.78
CA THR A 71 -3.42 16.18 4.05
C THR A 71 -3.78 14.98 4.92
N GLU A 72 -4.97 15.04 5.48
CA GLU A 72 -5.50 13.90 6.22
C GLU A 72 -5.82 12.77 5.24
N VAL A 73 -5.40 11.57 5.59
CA VAL A 73 -5.70 10.37 4.81
C VAL A 73 -6.69 9.52 5.59
N THR A 74 -7.83 9.26 4.99
CA THR A 74 -8.89 8.47 5.59
C THR A 74 -9.14 7.22 4.76
N SER A 75 -9.78 6.22 5.38
CA SER A 75 -10.18 5.02 4.65
C SER A 75 -11.34 5.34 3.72
N PRO A 76 -11.30 4.91 2.45
CA PRO A 76 -12.39 5.14 1.51
C PRO A 76 -13.51 4.10 1.68
N THR A 77 -13.95 3.88 2.90
CA THR A 77 -14.90 2.80 3.23
C THR A 77 -16.20 2.92 2.46
N PHE A 78 -16.72 4.13 2.31
CA PHE A 78 -18.00 4.35 1.63
C PHE A 78 -17.85 4.72 0.16
N ASN A 79 -16.77 5.39 -0.19
CA ASN A 79 -16.55 5.88 -1.54
C ASN A 79 -15.78 4.89 -2.42
N LEU A 80 -15.21 3.86 -1.83
CA LEU A 80 -14.34 2.88 -2.47
C LEU A 80 -13.01 3.45 -2.96
N LEU A 81 -12.94 4.74 -3.26
CA LEU A 81 -11.74 5.38 -3.81
C LEU A 81 -11.55 6.77 -3.22
N ASN A 82 -10.36 7.03 -2.72
CA ASN A 82 -9.87 8.38 -2.44
C ASN A 82 -8.65 8.64 -3.32
N GLN A 83 -8.56 9.87 -3.85
CA GLN A 83 -7.46 10.26 -4.72
C GLN A 83 -6.66 11.38 -4.09
N TYR A 84 -5.34 11.29 -4.23
CA TYR A 84 -4.43 12.28 -3.68
C TYR A 84 -3.46 12.74 -4.77
N ASP A 85 -3.49 14.04 -5.06
CA ASP A 85 -2.56 14.63 -6.00
C ASP A 85 -1.24 14.89 -5.28
N VAL A 86 -0.15 14.35 -5.81
CA VAL A 86 1.17 14.56 -5.22
C VAL A 86 2.08 15.30 -6.19
N ASN A 87 1.51 16.15 -7.01
CA ASN A 87 2.16 17.04 -7.98
C ASN A 87 2.58 16.34 -9.27
N LYS A 88 3.45 15.35 -9.21
CA LYS A 88 3.95 14.67 -10.42
C LYS A 88 3.09 13.49 -10.83
N PHE A 89 2.29 13.00 -9.92
CA PHE A 89 1.40 11.87 -10.17
C PHE A 89 0.27 11.87 -9.15
N VAL A 90 -0.65 10.96 -9.32
CA VAL A 90 -1.82 10.80 -8.44
C VAL A 90 -1.70 9.47 -7.72
N VAL A 91 -2.06 9.45 -6.45
CA VAL A 91 -2.19 8.21 -5.68
C VAL A 91 -3.66 7.89 -5.55
N ASN A 92 -4.06 6.73 -6.03
CA ASN A 92 -5.42 6.21 -5.86
C ASN A 92 -5.40 5.20 -4.73
N HIS A 93 -6.27 5.42 -3.74
CA HIS A 93 -6.42 4.52 -2.60
C HIS A 93 -7.81 3.90 -2.65
N TYR A 94 -7.85 2.60 -2.89
CA TYR A 94 -9.09 1.81 -2.92
C TYR A 94 -9.20 0.94 -1.68
N ASP A 95 -10.44 0.75 -1.23
CA ASP A 95 -10.77 -0.24 -0.20
C ASP A 95 -11.91 -1.09 -0.76
N LEU A 96 -11.63 -2.35 -1.05
CA LEU A 96 -12.58 -3.24 -1.72
C LEU A 96 -13.35 -4.14 -0.74
N PHE A 97 -13.25 -3.89 0.55
CA PHE A 97 -13.86 -4.73 1.56
C PHE A 97 -15.36 -4.98 1.32
N ARG A 98 -16.05 -3.97 0.82
CA ARG A 98 -17.51 -4.03 0.66
C ARG A 98 -17.96 -4.57 -0.69
N LEU A 99 -17.03 -4.79 -1.62
CA LEU A 99 -17.38 -5.35 -2.93
C LEU A 99 -17.68 -6.83 -2.81
N LYS A 100 -18.68 -7.27 -3.54
CA LYS A 100 -19.17 -8.66 -3.43
C LYS A 100 -19.01 -9.49 -4.68
N ASN A 101 -18.80 -8.87 -5.83
CA ASN A 101 -18.73 -9.60 -7.07
C ASN A 101 -17.90 -8.88 -8.15
N ASP A 102 -17.61 -9.61 -9.22
CA ASP A 102 -16.81 -9.11 -10.34
C ASP A 102 -17.44 -7.94 -11.07
N GLY A 103 -18.76 -7.92 -11.13
CA GLY A 103 -19.45 -6.83 -11.81
C GLY A 103 -19.19 -5.48 -11.19
N GLU A 104 -19.26 -5.45 -9.84
CA GLU A 104 -18.94 -4.24 -9.11
C GLU A 104 -17.47 -3.86 -9.30
N LEU A 105 -16.59 -4.85 -9.29
CA LEU A 105 -15.16 -4.62 -9.46
C LEU A 105 -14.86 -4.03 -10.83
N LYS A 106 -15.44 -4.58 -11.89
CA LYS A 106 -15.21 -4.12 -13.26
C LYS A 106 -15.62 -2.67 -13.45
N SER A 107 -16.68 -2.24 -12.78
CA SER A 107 -17.15 -0.87 -12.92
C SER A 107 -16.21 0.17 -12.35
N LEU A 108 -15.23 -0.25 -11.51
CA LEU A 108 -14.26 0.68 -10.94
C LEU A 108 -13.14 1.07 -11.90
N GLY A 109 -12.89 0.27 -12.93
CA GLY A 109 -11.79 0.54 -13.86
C GLY A 109 -10.42 0.58 -13.21
N LEU A 110 -10.16 -0.32 -12.26
CA LEU A 110 -8.97 -0.29 -11.43
C LEU A 110 -7.64 -0.22 -12.18
N PHE A 111 -7.58 -0.87 -13.32
CA PHE A 111 -6.32 -1.02 -14.04
C PHE A 111 -6.32 -0.29 -15.38
N GLU A 112 -7.31 0.56 -15.59
CA GLU A 112 -7.39 1.39 -16.78
C GLU A 112 -6.58 2.66 -16.55
N ASP A 113 -5.73 3.00 -17.52
CA ASP A 113 -4.98 4.25 -17.55
C ASP A 113 -4.26 4.60 -16.23
N ASN A 114 -3.22 3.81 -15.94
CA ASN A 114 -2.44 4.00 -14.71
C ASN A 114 -1.09 4.67 -14.93
N LEU A 115 -0.89 5.35 -16.06
CA LEU A 115 0.44 5.87 -16.43
C LEU A 115 1.05 6.82 -15.42
N ASN A 116 0.27 7.72 -14.85
CA ASN A 116 0.75 8.66 -13.85
C ASN A 116 0.07 8.45 -12.52
N THR A 117 -0.14 7.18 -12.18
CA THR A 117 -0.89 6.83 -10.99
C THR A 117 -0.17 5.73 -10.23
N ILE A 118 -0.13 5.86 -8.91
CA ILE A 118 0.18 4.77 -8.01
C ILE A 118 -1.13 4.33 -7.39
N THR A 119 -1.44 3.05 -7.50
CA THR A 119 -2.71 2.52 -7.00
C THR A 119 -2.46 1.64 -5.79
N LEU A 120 -3.07 2.01 -4.66
CA LEU A 120 -2.98 1.26 -3.41
C LEU A 120 -4.34 0.65 -3.12
N ILE A 121 -4.39 -0.66 -2.96
CA ILE A 121 -5.65 -1.38 -2.80
C ILE A 121 -5.65 -2.21 -1.52
N GLU A 122 -6.56 -1.89 -0.59
CA GLU A 122 -6.84 -2.72 0.57
C GLU A 122 -7.92 -3.73 0.21
N TRP A 123 -7.85 -4.91 0.82
CA TRP A 123 -8.77 -6.01 0.58
C TRP A 123 -8.80 -6.41 -0.90
N PRO A 124 -7.63 -6.73 -1.49
CA PRO A 124 -7.57 -7.05 -2.91
C PRO A 124 -8.01 -8.48 -3.26
N GLU A 125 -8.44 -9.25 -2.28
CA GLU A 125 -8.75 -10.68 -2.45
C GLU A 125 -9.79 -10.96 -3.53
N ILE A 126 -10.66 -9.99 -3.79
CA ILE A 126 -11.69 -10.15 -4.83
C ILE A 126 -11.11 -10.08 -6.25
N ILE A 127 -9.88 -9.56 -6.39
CA ILE A 127 -9.25 -9.42 -7.70
C ILE A 127 -8.69 -10.75 -8.13
N GLN A 128 -9.18 -11.31 -9.22
CA GLN A 128 -8.75 -12.61 -9.71
C GLN A 128 -7.53 -12.51 -10.61
N LYS A 129 -7.50 -11.55 -11.51
CA LYS A 129 -6.39 -11.39 -12.44
C LYS A 129 -5.47 -10.27 -11.95
N LYS A 130 -4.28 -10.67 -11.52
CA LYS A 130 -3.31 -9.73 -10.99
C LYS A 130 -2.62 -8.95 -12.11
N PRO A 131 -2.35 -7.65 -11.89
CA PRO A 131 -1.63 -6.84 -12.88
C PRO A 131 -0.14 -7.19 -12.91
N GLU A 132 0.55 -6.74 -13.97
CA GLU A 132 1.97 -7.03 -14.13
C GLU A 132 2.86 -6.29 -13.14
N LYS A 133 2.65 -4.99 -12.98
CA LYS A 133 3.48 -4.16 -12.10
C LYS A 133 2.88 -4.12 -10.71
N LEU A 134 2.92 -5.28 -10.07
CA LEU A 134 2.29 -5.50 -8.79
C LEU A 134 3.30 -5.72 -7.68
N ILE A 135 3.08 -5.02 -6.57
CA ILE A 135 3.76 -5.30 -5.31
C ILE A 135 2.68 -5.72 -4.33
N GLU A 136 2.92 -6.81 -3.61
CA GLU A 136 1.98 -7.30 -2.62
C GLU A 136 2.58 -7.18 -1.23
N LEU A 137 1.84 -6.59 -0.31
CA LEU A 137 2.24 -6.44 1.08
C LEU A 137 1.29 -7.24 1.96
N PHE A 138 1.85 -8.12 2.78
CA PHE A 138 1.08 -8.99 3.66
C PHE A 138 1.32 -8.59 5.10
N PHE A 139 0.35 -7.92 5.70
CA PHE A 139 0.39 -7.51 7.10
C PHE A 139 -0.22 -8.60 7.97
N LYS A 140 0.42 -8.88 9.09
CA LYS A 140 -0.07 -9.89 10.03
C LYS A 140 0.12 -9.41 11.46
N TYR A 141 -0.77 -9.86 12.35
CA TYR A 141 -0.48 -9.81 13.78
C TYR A 141 0.54 -10.91 14.10
N GLU A 142 1.48 -10.59 14.96
CA GLU A 142 2.39 -11.58 15.51
C GLU A 142 1.77 -12.17 16.78
N ASP A 143 2.51 -12.99 17.50
CA ASP A 143 2.02 -13.68 18.70
C ASP A 143 1.42 -12.72 19.72
N ASP A 144 1.96 -11.52 19.79
CA ASP A 144 1.44 -10.43 20.60
C ASP A 144 0.72 -9.46 19.67
N TYR A 145 -0.55 -9.19 19.94
CA TYR A 145 -1.33 -8.28 19.11
C TYR A 145 -0.78 -6.86 19.04
N GLN A 146 0.16 -6.52 19.89
CA GLN A 146 0.83 -5.22 19.79
C GLN A 146 1.91 -5.19 18.74
N LYS A 147 2.38 -6.37 18.33
CA LYS A 147 3.39 -6.50 17.29
C LYS A 147 2.75 -6.92 15.99
N ARG A 148 3.25 -6.38 14.93
CA ARG A 148 2.81 -6.74 13.59
C ARG A 148 4.00 -7.04 12.72
N SER A 149 3.74 -7.61 11.57
CA SER A 149 4.78 -7.85 10.59
C SER A 149 4.25 -7.58 9.20
N VAL A 150 5.16 -7.35 8.28
CA VAL A 150 4.82 -7.20 6.87
C VAL A 150 5.83 -7.99 6.05
N GLN A 151 5.34 -8.66 5.02
CA GLN A 151 6.17 -9.31 4.01
C GLN A 151 5.90 -8.68 2.66
N ILE A 152 6.92 -8.52 1.86
CA ILE A 152 6.84 -7.93 0.53
C ILE A 152 6.99 -9.03 -0.51
N LYS A 153 6.14 -9.01 -1.52
CA LYS A 153 6.22 -9.92 -2.65
C LYS A 153 6.06 -9.13 -3.95
N GLY A 154 6.78 -9.54 -4.98
CA GLY A 154 6.65 -8.92 -6.30
C GLY A 154 7.57 -7.74 -6.55
N LEU A 155 8.33 -7.29 -5.56
CA LEU A 155 9.27 -6.19 -5.74
C LEU A 155 10.54 -6.71 -6.40
N LYS A 156 10.86 -6.16 -7.56
CA LYS A 156 12.06 -6.53 -8.30
C LYS A 156 13.00 -5.34 -8.41
N LEU A 157 14.26 -5.63 -8.42
CA LEU A 157 15.31 -4.64 -8.64
C LEU A 157 15.48 -4.32 -10.13
#